data_a87c06d9587f2680fb9930d8d48598ec
#
_entry.id   a87c06d9587f2680fb9930d8d48598ec
#
_cell.length_a   1.000
_cell.length_b   1.000
_cell.length_c   1.000
_cell.angle_alpha   90.00
_cell.angle_beta   90.00
_cell.angle_gamma   90.00
#
_symmetry.space_group_name_H-M   'P 1'
#
loop_
_entity.id
_entity.type
_entity.pdbx_description
1 polymer ?
#
loop_
_entity_poly.entity_id
_entity_poly.type
_entity_poly.pdbx_seq_one_letter_code
_entity_poly.pdbx_strand_id
1 'polypeptide(L)'
;RRLTERIATRSVMDWSPYITERMLDTANIRMVADGIGYMTGVNYTKADGARIMEKFRDTKALIVDLRCYPREFMIFDFIGRYFMPRTSPHVIWLAPTGALPGVFHELQDSLFVNPDNPAVAENPDYYKGRVIVLVDSSTQSQAEYTAMAFQATPRCTVVGTQTAGADGNISALVMPGGDFGYFS
;
A
#
# COMPACT_ATOMS: atom_id res chain seq x y z
N ARG A 1 23.07 35.79 -31.83
CA ARG A 1 21.78 35.15 -32.23
C ARG A 1 21.24 34.42 -31.02
N ARG A 2 20.18 34.93 -30.41
CA ARG A 2 19.53 34.32 -29.24
C ARG A 2 18.58 33.26 -29.78
N LEU A 3 18.84 32.00 -29.53
CA LEU A 3 17.92 30.91 -29.81
C LEU A 3 16.89 30.87 -28.67
N THR A 4 15.64 31.11 -28.98
CA THR A 4 14.52 30.94 -28.06
C THR A 4 13.75 29.72 -28.54
N GLU A 5 13.93 28.60 -27.85
CA GLU A 5 13.16 27.41 -28.09
C GLU A 5 12.01 27.37 -27.08
N ARG A 6 10.78 27.23 -27.55
CA ARG A 6 9.64 27.05 -26.68
C ARG A 6 9.47 25.54 -26.43
N ILE A 7 9.81 25.12 -25.26
CA ILE A 7 9.51 23.76 -24.79
C ILE A 7 8.08 23.80 -24.31
N ALA A 8 7.20 22.99 -24.94
CA ALA A 8 5.87 22.77 -24.45
C ALA A 8 5.96 21.88 -23.21
N THR A 9 5.75 22.47 -22.04
CA THR A 9 5.59 21.70 -20.79
C THR A 9 4.19 21.13 -20.74
N ARG A 10 4.06 19.81 -20.53
CA ARG A 10 2.80 19.19 -20.18
C ARG A 10 2.63 19.27 -18.66
N SER A 11 1.44 19.61 -18.21
CA SER A 11 1.10 19.54 -16.79
C SER A 11 1.24 18.10 -16.30
N VAL A 12 1.69 17.90 -15.06
CA VAL A 12 1.68 16.60 -14.39
C VAL A 12 0.28 15.96 -14.39
N MET A 13 -0.75 16.80 -14.45
CA MET A 13 -2.15 16.36 -14.59
C MET A 13 -2.46 15.70 -15.94
N ASP A 14 -1.64 15.90 -16.98
CA ASP A 14 -1.81 15.23 -18.29
C ASP A 14 -1.38 13.76 -18.28
N TRP A 15 -0.78 13.28 -17.20
CA TRP A 15 -0.54 11.85 -16.93
C TRP A 15 -1.76 11.15 -16.32
N SER A 16 -2.79 11.91 -16.02
CA SER A 16 -4.06 11.47 -15.45
C SER A 16 -4.74 10.30 -16.19
N PRO A 17 -4.71 10.16 -17.53
CA PRO A 17 -5.39 9.05 -18.18
C PRO A 17 -4.89 7.67 -17.74
N TYR A 18 -3.58 7.52 -17.55
CA TYR A 18 -2.99 6.24 -17.12
C TYR A 18 -3.30 5.87 -15.66
N ILE A 19 -3.50 6.88 -14.81
CA ILE A 19 -3.86 6.70 -13.41
C ILE A 19 -5.39 6.55 -13.30
N THR A 20 -6.14 7.32 -14.10
CA THR A 20 -7.59 7.46 -13.97
C THR A 20 -8.36 6.26 -14.51
N GLU A 21 -7.96 5.60 -15.58
CA GLU A 21 -8.67 4.43 -16.11
C GLU A 21 -8.65 3.24 -15.16
N ARG A 22 -7.52 2.99 -14.49
CA ARG A 22 -7.45 1.96 -13.44
C ARG A 22 -8.13 2.38 -12.12
N MET A 23 -8.22 3.68 -11.86
CA MET A 23 -8.86 4.23 -10.66
C MET A 23 -10.40 4.27 -10.74
N LEU A 24 -10.99 4.19 -11.92
CA LEU A 24 -12.42 4.35 -12.15
C LEU A 24 -13.22 3.04 -12.16
N ASP A 25 -12.61 1.88 -11.94
CA ASP A 25 -13.37 0.65 -11.75
C ASP A 25 -14.13 0.71 -10.42
N THR A 26 -15.38 1.14 -10.49
CA THR A 26 -16.29 1.25 -9.33
C THR A 26 -16.64 -0.11 -8.72
N ALA A 27 -16.29 -1.21 -9.37
CA ALA A 27 -16.50 -2.58 -8.90
C ALA A 27 -15.31 -3.13 -8.08
N ASN A 28 -14.62 -2.26 -7.35
CA ASN A 28 -13.37 -2.58 -6.65
C ASN A 28 -13.49 -3.55 -5.48
N ILE A 29 -14.71 -3.81 -4.99
CA ILE A 29 -14.99 -4.69 -3.87
C ILE A 29 -16.13 -5.62 -4.29
N ARG A 30 -15.80 -6.80 -4.80
CA ARG A 30 -16.76 -7.73 -5.37
C ARG A 30 -16.42 -9.20 -5.10
N MET A 31 -17.41 -10.06 -5.24
CA MET A 31 -17.16 -11.49 -5.43
C MET A 31 -16.82 -11.74 -6.89
N VAL A 32 -15.77 -12.49 -7.16
CA VAL A 32 -15.32 -12.87 -8.52
C VAL A 32 -15.67 -14.32 -8.85
N ALA A 33 -15.87 -15.14 -7.82
CA ALA A 33 -16.38 -16.51 -7.94
C ALA A 33 -17.01 -16.93 -6.60
N ASP A 34 -17.59 -18.11 -6.54
CA ASP A 34 -18.14 -18.67 -5.30
C ASP A 34 -17.07 -18.80 -4.22
N GLY A 35 -17.25 -18.04 -3.15
CA GLY A 35 -16.32 -17.95 -2.02
C GLY A 35 -14.99 -17.25 -2.33
N ILE A 36 -14.86 -16.50 -3.44
CA ILE A 36 -13.65 -15.74 -3.77
C ILE A 36 -13.98 -14.25 -3.86
N GLY A 37 -13.44 -13.47 -2.94
CA GLY A 37 -13.52 -12.02 -2.93
C GLY A 37 -12.39 -11.37 -3.75
N TYR A 38 -12.64 -10.15 -4.21
CA TYR A 38 -11.66 -9.29 -4.85
C TYR A 38 -11.80 -7.86 -4.32
N MET A 39 -10.67 -7.25 -4.03
CA MET A 39 -10.58 -5.84 -3.69
C MET A 39 -9.32 -5.21 -4.30
N THR A 40 -9.39 -3.92 -4.58
CA THR A 40 -8.23 -3.11 -4.95
C THR A 40 -8.11 -1.90 -4.03
N GLY A 41 -6.88 -1.45 -3.77
CA GLY A 41 -6.59 -0.35 -2.85
C GLY A 41 -7.05 1.04 -3.30
N VAL A 42 -7.57 1.17 -4.52
CA VAL A 42 -7.77 2.48 -5.16
C VAL A 42 -8.88 3.31 -4.51
N ASN A 43 -9.97 2.69 -4.08
CA ASN A 43 -11.20 3.41 -3.72
C ASN A 43 -11.74 3.14 -2.31
N TYR A 44 -10.99 2.49 -1.43
CA TYR A 44 -11.44 2.30 -0.07
C TYR A 44 -10.67 3.19 0.92
N THR A 45 -11.35 3.54 1.99
CA THR A 45 -10.83 4.35 3.09
C THR A 45 -10.79 3.53 4.38
N LYS A 46 -10.15 4.05 5.43
CA LYS A 46 -10.15 3.43 6.76
C LYS A 46 -11.56 3.13 7.27
N ALA A 47 -12.52 4.02 6.97
CA ALA A 47 -13.92 3.85 7.37
C ALA A 47 -14.61 2.66 6.69
N ASP A 48 -14.10 2.20 5.55
CA ASP A 48 -14.66 1.07 4.81
C ASP A 48 -14.24 -0.30 5.36
N GLY A 49 -13.22 -0.36 6.21
CA GLY A 49 -12.61 -1.61 6.64
C GLY A 49 -13.59 -2.63 7.22
N ALA A 50 -14.47 -2.22 8.13
CA ALA A 50 -15.47 -3.10 8.72
C ALA A 50 -16.45 -3.64 7.67
N ARG A 51 -16.94 -2.78 6.78
CA ARG A 51 -17.87 -3.14 5.68
C ARG A 51 -17.22 -4.10 4.67
N ILE A 52 -15.93 -3.90 4.38
CA ILE A 52 -15.17 -4.80 3.50
C ILE A 52 -15.07 -6.18 4.13
N MET A 53 -14.74 -6.24 5.41
CA MET A 53 -14.58 -7.50 6.11
C MET A 53 -15.91 -8.21 6.37
N GLU A 54 -16.99 -7.51 6.62
CA GLU A 54 -18.33 -8.10 6.66
C GLU A 54 -18.66 -8.86 5.37
N LYS A 55 -18.30 -8.28 4.22
CA LYS A 55 -18.51 -8.92 2.91
C LYS A 55 -17.63 -10.15 2.67
N PHE A 56 -16.39 -10.15 3.19
CA PHE A 56 -15.39 -11.16 2.83
C PHE A 56 -15.05 -12.15 3.96
N ARG A 57 -15.53 -11.93 5.18
CA ARG A 57 -15.19 -12.74 6.37
C ARG A 57 -15.22 -14.25 6.14
N ASP A 58 -16.26 -14.72 5.44
CA ASP A 58 -16.51 -16.15 5.25
C ASP A 58 -16.04 -16.68 3.87
N THR A 59 -15.28 -15.87 3.14
CA THR A 59 -14.74 -16.30 1.84
C THR A 59 -13.59 -17.29 2.00
N LYS A 60 -13.44 -18.18 1.02
CA LYS A 60 -12.33 -19.15 0.96
C LYS A 60 -11.00 -18.46 0.61
N ALA A 61 -11.09 -17.39 -0.19
CA ALA A 61 -9.95 -16.58 -0.59
C ALA A 61 -10.35 -15.13 -0.85
N LEU A 62 -9.39 -14.22 -0.66
CA LEU A 62 -9.49 -12.81 -1.00
C LEU A 62 -8.31 -12.43 -1.90
N ILE A 63 -8.61 -11.91 -3.08
CA ILE A 63 -7.64 -11.32 -3.99
C ILE A 63 -7.55 -9.84 -3.64
N VAL A 64 -6.33 -9.39 -3.33
CA VAL A 64 -6.00 -7.99 -3.07
C VAL A 64 -5.13 -7.50 -4.22
N ASP A 65 -5.67 -6.60 -5.05
CA ASP A 65 -4.96 -6.07 -6.21
C ASP A 65 -4.25 -4.77 -5.83
N LEU A 66 -2.93 -4.84 -5.77
CA LEU A 66 -2.03 -3.72 -5.49
C LEU A 66 -1.29 -3.24 -6.75
N ARG A 67 -1.75 -3.61 -7.93
CA ARG A 67 -1.29 -3.05 -9.20
C ARG A 67 -1.86 -1.65 -9.41
N CYS A 68 -1.81 -0.86 -8.36
CA CYS A 68 -2.31 0.51 -8.26
C CYS A 68 -1.64 1.21 -7.07
N TYR A 69 -1.78 2.52 -6.97
CA TYR A 69 -1.40 3.24 -5.75
C TYR A 69 -2.60 3.29 -4.79
N PRO A 70 -2.49 2.78 -3.55
CA PRO A 70 -3.60 2.80 -2.59
C PRO A 70 -4.02 4.22 -2.23
N ARG A 71 -5.33 4.43 -2.08
CA ARG A 71 -5.89 5.74 -1.75
C ARG A 71 -5.50 6.21 -0.35
N GLU A 72 -5.45 5.28 0.60
CA GLU A 72 -5.09 5.56 1.99
C GLU A 72 -4.10 4.54 2.53
N PHE A 73 -3.36 4.99 3.53
CA PHE A 73 -2.43 4.15 4.26
C PHE A 73 -3.19 3.29 5.27
N MET A 74 -3.63 2.09 4.84
CA MET A 74 -4.55 1.24 5.60
C MET A 74 -3.90 0.14 6.43
N ILE A 75 -2.59 0.03 6.39
CA ILE A 75 -1.88 -1.13 6.91
C ILE A 75 -2.20 -1.39 8.38
N PHE A 76 -2.13 -0.34 9.20
CA PHE A 76 -2.27 -0.49 10.65
C PHE A 76 -3.71 -0.77 11.08
N ASP A 77 -4.68 -0.05 10.48
CA ASP A 77 -6.08 -0.15 10.87
C ASP A 77 -6.83 -1.31 10.22
N PHE A 78 -6.32 -1.81 9.09
CA PHE A 78 -7.00 -2.85 8.31
C PHE A 78 -6.29 -4.19 8.39
N ILE A 79 -5.02 -4.28 7.97
CA ILE A 79 -4.32 -5.56 7.88
C ILE A 79 -4.06 -6.13 9.27
N GLY A 80 -3.55 -5.33 10.19
CA GLY A 80 -3.33 -5.77 11.57
C GLY A 80 -4.62 -6.27 12.21
N ARG A 81 -5.66 -5.44 12.14
CA ARG A 81 -6.94 -5.72 12.80
C ARG A 81 -7.66 -6.95 12.26
N TYR A 82 -7.67 -7.14 10.96
CA TYR A 82 -8.53 -8.16 10.33
C TYR A 82 -7.79 -9.40 9.84
N PHE A 83 -6.48 -9.33 9.61
CA PHE A 83 -5.76 -10.43 8.99
C PHE A 83 -4.68 -11.05 9.90
N MET A 84 -4.32 -10.39 11.00
CA MET A 84 -3.30 -10.89 11.90
C MET A 84 -3.91 -11.67 13.08
N PRO A 85 -3.43 -12.90 13.37
CA PRO A 85 -3.82 -13.66 14.55
C PRO A 85 -3.21 -13.08 15.84
N ARG A 86 -2.10 -12.39 15.71
CA ARG A 86 -1.38 -11.74 16.81
C ARG A 86 -0.57 -10.56 16.29
N THR A 87 -0.31 -9.59 17.14
CA THR A 87 0.62 -8.50 16.85
C THR A 87 1.98 -9.08 16.47
N SER A 88 2.53 -8.67 15.34
CA SER A 88 3.80 -9.19 14.82
C SER A 88 4.55 -8.12 14.04
N PRO A 89 5.89 -8.12 14.11
CA PRO A 89 6.70 -7.30 13.23
C PRO A 89 6.48 -7.68 11.77
N HIS A 90 6.59 -6.70 10.87
CA HIS A 90 6.43 -6.94 9.42
C HIS A 90 7.47 -6.24 8.56
N VAL A 91 8.12 -5.18 9.04
CA VAL A 91 9.12 -4.42 8.28
C VAL A 91 10.16 -3.80 9.20
N ILE A 92 11.35 -3.59 8.67
CA ILE A 92 12.41 -2.80 9.30
C ILE A 92 12.68 -1.59 8.41
N TRP A 93 12.61 -0.42 8.99
CA TRP A 93 12.99 0.83 8.37
C TRP A 93 14.46 1.14 8.65
N LEU A 94 15.17 1.57 7.63
CA LEU A 94 16.49 2.16 7.77
C LEU A 94 16.35 3.68 7.79
N ALA A 95 16.49 4.29 8.96
CA ALA A 95 16.39 5.73 9.12
C ALA A 95 17.78 6.35 9.29
N PRO A 96 18.11 7.42 8.53
CA PRO A 96 19.40 8.10 8.69
C PRO A 96 19.49 8.73 10.09
N THR A 97 20.64 8.68 10.72
CA THR A 97 20.83 9.25 12.06
C THR A 97 20.85 10.78 12.06
N GLY A 98 21.04 11.41 10.91
CA GLY A 98 21.18 12.87 10.78
C GLY A 98 22.51 13.43 11.30
N ALA A 99 23.21 12.69 12.13
CA ALA A 99 24.48 13.12 12.74
C ALA A 99 25.70 12.81 11.88
N LEU A 100 25.68 11.64 11.22
CA LEU A 100 26.78 11.17 10.38
C LEU A 100 26.22 10.64 9.04
N PRO A 101 26.72 11.14 7.90
CA PRO A 101 26.33 10.63 6.59
C PRO A 101 26.63 9.13 6.46
N GLY A 102 25.67 8.37 5.91
CA GLY A 102 25.81 6.93 5.69
C GLY A 102 25.62 6.06 6.94
N VAL A 103 25.30 6.65 8.09
CA VAL A 103 24.94 5.91 9.30
C VAL A 103 23.44 5.88 9.46
N PHE A 104 22.89 4.67 9.60
CA PHE A 104 21.46 4.41 9.76
C PHE A 104 21.20 3.67 11.06
N HIS A 105 20.01 3.82 11.58
CA HIS A 105 19.48 2.96 12.64
C HIS A 105 18.24 2.23 12.14
N GLU A 106 18.01 1.06 12.70
CA GLU A 106 16.87 0.23 12.38
C GLU A 106 15.68 0.60 13.28
N LEU A 107 14.53 0.80 12.65
CA LEU A 107 13.24 0.97 13.31
C LEU A 107 12.33 -0.17 12.87
N GLN A 108 11.92 -1.01 13.81
CA GLN A 108 11.00 -2.10 13.54
C GLN A 108 9.57 -1.61 13.64
N ASP A 109 8.77 -1.92 12.63
CA ASP A 109 7.35 -1.65 12.63
C ASP A 109 6.54 -2.94 12.78
N SER A 110 5.35 -2.84 13.37
CA SER A 110 4.51 -3.98 13.71
C SER A 110 3.06 -3.80 13.28
N LEU A 111 2.47 -4.89 12.83
CA LEU A 111 1.02 -4.98 12.60
C LEU A 111 0.32 -5.30 13.92
N PHE A 112 -0.34 -4.32 14.49
CA PHE A 112 -1.11 -4.48 15.71
C PHE A 112 -2.50 -5.03 15.42
N VAL A 113 -2.91 -6.07 16.13
CA VAL A 113 -4.27 -6.63 16.01
C VAL A 113 -5.33 -5.69 16.59
N ASN A 114 -4.94 -4.81 17.48
CA ASN A 114 -5.77 -3.71 17.96
C ASN A 114 -4.94 -2.42 18.04
N PRO A 115 -4.91 -1.61 16.99
CA PRO A 115 -4.16 -0.35 16.98
C PRO A 115 -4.60 0.63 18.07
N ASP A 116 -5.88 0.58 18.48
CA ASP A 116 -6.43 1.46 19.53
C ASP A 116 -6.02 1.02 20.94
N ASN A 117 -5.63 -0.25 21.09
CA ASN A 117 -5.12 -0.81 22.35
C ASN A 117 -4.00 -1.82 22.06
N PRO A 118 -2.75 -1.37 21.91
CA PRO A 118 -1.60 -2.23 21.62
C PRO A 118 -1.31 -3.32 22.66
N ALA A 119 -1.89 -3.22 23.87
CA ALA A 119 -1.78 -4.27 24.88
C ALA A 119 -2.56 -5.54 24.52
N VAL A 120 -3.53 -5.46 23.61
CA VAL A 120 -4.21 -6.62 23.04
C VAL A 120 -3.28 -7.25 22.03
N ALA A 121 -2.75 -8.40 22.35
CA ALA A 121 -1.73 -9.07 21.53
C ALA A 121 -2.27 -10.13 20.57
N GLU A 122 -3.49 -10.63 20.78
CA GLU A 122 -4.09 -11.74 20.03
C GLU A 122 -5.45 -11.37 19.45
N ASN A 123 -5.75 -11.95 18.29
CA ASN A 123 -7.03 -11.82 17.60
C ASN A 123 -7.48 -13.20 17.09
N PRO A 124 -8.36 -13.91 17.81
CA PRO A 124 -8.88 -15.21 17.36
C PRO A 124 -9.78 -15.10 16.12
N ASP A 125 -10.36 -13.92 15.87
CA ASP A 125 -11.36 -13.68 14.83
C ASP A 125 -10.77 -13.13 13.51
N TYR A 126 -9.44 -13.25 13.34
CA TYR A 126 -8.80 -12.85 12.09
C TYR A 126 -9.32 -13.64 10.88
N TYR A 127 -9.20 -13.07 9.69
CA TYR A 127 -9.61 -13.70 8.44
C TYR A 127 -8.91 -15.05 8.22
N LYS A 128 -9.69 -16.11 7.99
CA LYS A 128 -9.20 -17.51 7.89
C LYS A 128 -8.97 -17.97 6.46
N GLY A 129 -9.46 -17.24 5.46
CA GLY A 129 -9.27 -17.58 4.05
C GLY A 129 -7.83 -17.36 3.57
N ARG A 130 -7.56 -17.72 2.32
CA ARG A 130 -6.28 -17.40 1.66
C ARG A 130 -6.28 -15.96 1.21
N VAL A 131 -5.14 -15.28 1.35
CA VAL A 131 -4.92 -13.95 0.78
C VAL A 131 -4.01 -14.08 -0.43
N ILE A 132 -4.43 -13.54 -1.57
CA ILE A 132 -3.66 -13.52 -2.82
C ILE A 132 -3.43 -12.07 -3.18
N VAL A 133 -2.19 -11.63 -3.10
CA VAL A 133 -1.80 -10.24 -3.42
C VAL A 133 -1.27 -10.18 -4.84
N LEU A 134 -1.89 -9.34 -5.68
CA LEU A 134 -1.43 -9.11 -7.05
C LEU A 134 -0.53 -7.87 -7.11
N VAL A 135 0.64 -8.03 -7.70
CA VAL A 135 1.65 -6.98 -7.86
C VAL A 135 2.19 -6.93 -9.27
N ASP A 136 2.65 -5.75 -9.71
CA ASP A 136 3.40 -5.57 -10.96
C ASP A 136 4.32 -4.34 -10.86
N SER A 137 4.93 -3.92 -11.96
CA SER A 137 5.82 -2.76 -12.01
C SER A 137 5.14 -1.42 -11.64
N SER A 138 3.81 -1.35 -11.57
CA SER A 138 3.07 -0.19 -11.08
C SER A 138 2.86 -0.20 -9.55
N THR A 139 3.15 -1.33 -8.89
CA THR A 139 3.15 -1.44 -7.44
C THR A 139 4.38 -0.71 -6.90
N GLN A 140 4.17 0.45 -6.27
CA GLN A 140 5.24 1.35 -5.86
C GLN A 140 4.97 1.91 -4.46
N SER A 141 6.03 2.14 -3.68
CA SER A 141 6.00 2.86 -2.40
C SER A 141 4.94 2.27 -1.46
N GLN A 142 3.95 3.04 -1.04
CA GLN A 142 2.86 2.59 -0.17
C GLN A 142 2.20 1.28 -0.63
N ALA A 143 2.15 0.99 -1.94
CA ALA A 143 1.63 -0.28 -2.44
C ALA A 143 2.59 -1.45 -2.13
N GLU A 144 3.90 -1.23 -2.24
CA GLU A 144 4.93 -2.22 -1.85
C GLU A 144 4.89 -2.49 -0.35
N TYR A 145 4.81 -1.41 0.45
CA TYR A 145 4.67 -1.52 1.90
C TYR A 145 3.40 -2.28 2.31
N THR A 146 2.28 -2.02 1.63
CA THR A 146 1.02 -2.75 1.83
C THR A 146 1.16 -4.23 1.44
N ALA A 147 1.88 -4.53 0.35
CA ALA A 147 2.16 -5.91 -0.06
C ALA A 147 2.99 -6.67 0.99
N MET A 148 4.03 -6.04 1.54
CA MET A 148 4.82 -6.63 2.64
C MET A 148 3.98 -6.89 3.89
N ALA A 149 3.07 -5.98 4.23
CA ALA A 149 2.18 -6.16 5.36
C ALA A 149 1.22 -7.36 5.15
N PHE A 150 0.64 -7.51 3.95
CA PHE A 150 -0.15 -8.72 3.63
C PHE A 150 0.71 -9.98 3.64
N GLN A 151 1.94 -9.91 3.15
CA GLN A 151 2.87 -11.05 3.14
C GLN A 151 3.17 -11.57 4.55
N ALA A 152 3.13 -10.71 5.56
CA ALA A 152 3.27 -11.09 6.96
C ALA A 152 2.03 -11.82 7.53
N THR A 153 0.90 -11.79 6.83
CA THR A 153 -0.33 -12.46 7.29
C THR A 153 -0.28 -13.96 7.02
N PRO A 154 -1.01 -14.78 7.81
CA PRO A 154 -1.11 -16.22 7.54
C PRO A 154 -1.72 -16.49 6.15
N ARG A 155 -1.19 -17.52 5.46
CA ARG A 155 -1.72 -18.00 4.16
C ARG A 155 -1.74 -16.95 3.04
N CYS A 156 -0.86 -15.96 3.09
CA CYS A 156 -0.66 -15.03 2.00
C CYS A 156 0.21 -15.64 0.89
N THR A 157 -0.12 -15.29 -0.34
CA THR A 157 0.69 -15.59 -1.54
C THR A 157 0.74 -14.34 -2.40
N VAL A 158 1.94 -13.87 -2.70
CA VAL A 158 2.16 -12.75 -3.63
C VAL A 158 2.32 -13.32 -5.05
N VAL A 159 1.60 -12.77 -6.00
CA VAL A 159 1.57 -13.22 -7.41
C VAL A 159 1.72 -12.02 -8.33
N GLY A 160 2.55 -12.15 -9.34
CA GLY A 160 2.75 -11.09 -10.34
C GLY A 160 4.18 -10.99 -10.82
N THR A 161 4.58 -9.80 -11.23
CA THR A 161 5.94 -9.48 -11.65
C THR A 161 6.65 -8.66 -10.58
N GLN A 162 7.90 -8.32 -10.81
CA GLN A 162 8.66 -7.43 -9.95
C GLN A 162 7.94 -6.09 -9.81
N THR A 163 7.93 -5.58 -8.58
CA THR A 163 7.42 -4.24 -8.23
C THR A 163 8.40 -3.15 -8.66
N ALA A 164 8.05 -1.88 -8.45
CA ALA A 164 8.92 -0.75 -8.78
C ALA A 164 10.25 -0.75 -8.02
N GLY A 165 10.30 -1.34 -6.83
CA GLY A 165 11.49 -1.32 -5.97
C GLY A 165 11.80 0.07 -5.42
N ALA A 166 10.77 0.86 -5.14
CA ALA A 166 10.87 2.25 -4.74
C ALA A 166 9.98 2.53 -3.52
N ASP A 167 10.32 1.88 -2.40
CA ASP A 167 9.60 2.00 -1.12
C ASP A 167 10.42 2.79 -0.08
N GLY A 168 10.97 3.93 -0.48
CA GLY A 168 11.64 4.88 0.39
C GLY A 168 10.76 6.10 0.69
N ASN A 169 10.97 6.71 1.86
CA ASN A 169 10.38 8.01 2.13
C ASN A 169 10.93 9.06 1.17
N ILE A 170 10.06 9.90 0.65
CA ILE A 170 10.45 11.00 -0.24
C ILE A 170 10.74 12.27 0.55
N SER A 171 11.73 13.01 0.09
CA SER A 171 12.03 14.37 0.53
C SER A 171 11.73 15.35 -0.60
N ALA A 172 11.09 16.46 -0.27
CA ALA A 172 10.80 17.51 -1.22
C ALA A 172 11.93 18.55 -1.23
N LEU A 173 12.40 18.92 -2.41
CA LEU A 173 13.32 20.03 -2.63
C LEU A 173 12.57 21.13 -3.37
N VAL A 174 12.48 22.31 -2.74
CA VAL A 174 11.92 23.48 -3.39
C VAL A 174 13.01 24.13 -4.27
N MET A 175 12.74 24.26 -5.54
CA MET A 175 13.64 24.86 -6.51
C MET A 175 13.30 26.33 -6.77
N PRO A 176 14.27 27.14 -7.24
CA PRO A 176 13.99 28.51 -7.68
C PRO A 176 12.89 28.53 -8.74
N GLY A 177 11.90 29.40 -8.57
CA GLY A 177 10.73 29.49 -9.46
C GLY A 177 9.48 28.85 -8.89
N GLY A 178 9.57 28.14 -7.73
CA GLY A 178 8.43 27.49 -7.06
C GLY A 178 8.17 26.05 -7.52
N ASP A 179 9.03 25.47 -8.34
CA ASP A 179 8.98 24.06 -8.71
C ASP A 179 9.46 23.17 -7.56
N PHE A 180 9.03 21.91 -7.58
CA PHE A 180 9.42 20.91 -6.59
C PHE A 180 10.15 19.74 -7.26
N GLY A 181 11.28 19.36 -6.68
CA GLY A 181 11.92 18.09 -6.92
C GLY A 181 11.67 17.13 -5.76
N TYR A 182 11.59 15.85 -6.05
CA TYR A 182 11.47 14.79 -5.04
C TYR A 182 12.62 13.81 -5.19
N PHE A 183 13.12 13.31 -4.05
CA PHE A 183 14.12 12.25 -3.99
C PHE A 183 13.84 11.34 -2.78
N SER A 184 14.27 10.11 -2.84
CA SER A 184 14.21 9.12 -1.76
C SER A 184 15.60 8.53 -1.49
#